data_addf53093a4cb333cf743434c7609102
#
_entry.id   addf53093a4cb333cf743434c7609102
#
_cell.length_a   1.000
_cell.length_b   1.000
_cell.length_c   1.000
_cell.angle_alpha   90.00
_cell.angle_beta   90.00
_cell.angle_gamma   90.00
#
_symmetry.space_group_name_H-M   'P 1'
#
loop_
_entity.id
_entity.type
_entity.pdbx_description
1 polymer ?
#
loop_
_entity_poly.entity_id
_entity_poly.type
_entity_poly.pdbx_seq_one_letter_code
_entity_poly.pdbx_strand_id
1 'polypeptide(L)'
;MNLNIPLHSLSPKELEIMQYVHEHSDAIVSMSIQTFAQEINYSTSTVIRFCRKLGFSGFPEFKYFLKNLNIQKEHFYIMLLEIF
;
A
#
# COMPACT_ATOMS: atom_id res chain seq x y z
N MET A 1 13.55 -0.07 -4.66
CA MET A 1 13.18 0.59 -3.39
C MET A 1 12.91 -0.45 -2.32
N ASN A 2 13.72 -0.43 -1.29
CA ASN A 2 13.56 -1.40 -0.21
C ASN A 2 12.55 -0.87 0.79
N LEU A 3 11.42 -1.53 0.85
CA LEU A 3 10.46 -1.33 1.90
C LEU A 3 10.91 -2.13 3.10
N ASN A 4 11.40 -1.45 4.12
CA ASN A 4 11.63 -2.09 5.41
C ASN A 4 10.30 -2.27 6.13
N ILE A 5 9.42 -3.07 5.53
CA ILE A 5 8.18 -3.44 6.19
C ILE A 5 8.50 -4.62 7.10
N PRO A 6 8.18 -4.53 8.40
CA PRO A 6 8.44 -5.65 9.30
C PRO A 6 7.39 -6.75 9.09
N LEU A 7 7.50 -7.47 7.98
CA LEU A 7 6.51 -8.49 7.62
C LEU A 7 6.33 -9.54 8.70
N HIS A 8 7.42 -9.88 9.40
CA HIS A 8 7.38 -10.86 10.48
C HIS A 8 6.61 -10.39 11.71
N SER A 9 6.33 -9.08 11.82
CA SER A 9 5.56 -8.53 12.94
C SER A 9 4.10 -8.30 12.59
N LEU A 10 3.69 -8.61 11.35
CA LEU A 10 2.32 -8.44 10.92
C LEU A 10 1.49 -9.68 11.27
N SER A 11 0.26 -9.46 11.74
CA SER A 11 -0.69 -10.53 11.98
C SER A 11 -1.15 -11.14 10.65
N PRO A 12 -1.75 -12.36 10.68
CA PRO A 12 -2.34 -12.92 9.46
C PRO A 12 -3.34 -12.00 8.79
N LYS A 13 -4.14 -11.27 9.55
CA LYS A 13 -5.10 -10.31 9.00
C LYS A 13 -4.40 -9.14 8.33
N GLU A 14 -3.32 -8.65 8.93
CA GLU A 14 -2.53 -7.56 8.35
C GLU A 14 -1.83 -8.01 7.08
N LEU A 15 -1.40 -9.26 7.01
CA LEU A 15 -0.83 -9.81 5.77
C LEU A 15 -1.88 -9.89 4.66
N GLU A 16 -3.13 -10.18 4.99
CA GLU A 16 -4.23 -10.13 4.02
C GLU A 16 -4.44 -8.72 3.49
N ILE A 17 -4.35 -7.71 4.37
CA ILE A 17 -4.44 -6.31 3.94
C ILE A 17 -3.29 -5.97 3.00
N MET A 18 -2.09 -6.42 3.30
CA MET A 18 -0.93 -6.20 2.44
C MET A 18 -1.11 -6.85 1.07
N GLN A 19 -1.70 -8.03 1.02
CA GLN A 19 -2.01 -8.69 -0.25
C GLN A 19 -2.99 -7.87 -1.08
N TYR A 20 -4.04 -7.35 -0.45
CA TYR A 20 -4.99 -6.47 -1.11
C TYR A 20 -4.29 -5.21 -1.64
N VAL A 21 -3.44 -4.60 -0.83
CA VAL A 21 -2.67 -3.42 -1.23
C VAL A 21 -1.81 -3.72 -2.46
N HIS A 22 -1.15 -4.87 -2.46
CA HIS A 22 -0.30 -5.27 -3.59
C HIS A 22 -1.11 -5.41 -4.88
N GLU A 23 -2.29 -5.99 -4.79
CA GLU A 23 -3.14 -6.26 -5.95
C GLU A 23 -3.89 -5.03 -6.46
N HIS A 24 -4.15 -4.05 -5.58
CA HIS A 24 -5.02 -2.91 -5.89
C HIS A 24 -4.37 -1.55 -5.63
N SER A 25 -3.04 -1.49 -5.65
CA SER A 25 -2.33 -0.25 -5.29
C SER A 25 -2.76 0.95 -6.14
N ASP A 26 -3.04 0.75 -7.43
CA ASP A 26 -3.48 1.83 -8.31
C ASP A 26 -4.84 2.40 -7.88
N ALA A 27 -5.76 1.52 -7.51
CA ALA A 27 -7.10 1.93 -7.08
C ALA A 27 -7.05 2.62 -5.73
N ILE A 28 -6.20 2.14 -4.81
CA ILE A 28 -6.12 2.67 -3.44
C ILE A 28 -5.69 4.14 -3.44
N VAL A 29 -4.83 4.55 -4.36
CA VAL A 29 -4.37 5.93 -4.47
C VAL A 29 -5.53 6.92 -4.59
N SER A 30 -6.63 6.50 -5.20
CA SER A 30 -7.82 7.33 -5.40
C SER A 30 -8.90 7.13 -4.33
N MET A 31 -8.69 6.23 -3.37
CA MET A 31 -9.68 5.94 -2.34
C MET A 31 -9.62 6.89 -1.17
N SER A 32 -10.79 7.18 -0.58
CA SER A 32 -10.84 7.74 0.77
C SER A 32 -10.52 6.65 1.79
N ILE A 33 -10.18 7.05 3.02
CA ILE A 33 -9.95 6.07 4.09
C ILE A 33 -11.22 5.25 4.36
N GLN A 34 -12.40 5.88 4.25
CA GLN A 34 -13.67 5.18 4.45
C GLN A 34 -13.87 4.09 3.41
N THR A 35 -13.61 4.40 2.15
CA THR A 35 -13.73 3.41 1.06
C THR A 35 -12.74 2.28 1.25
N PHE A 36 -11.48 2.60 1.55
CA PHE A 36 -10.46 1.58 1.78
C PHE A 36 -10.85 0.66 2.94
N ALA A 37 -11.29 1.25 4.05
CA ALA A 37 -11.71 0.47 5.23
C ALA A 37 -12.87 -0.47 4.89
N GLN A 38 -13.84 -0.01 4.10
CA GLN A 38 -14.95 -0.85 3.64
C GLN A 38 -14.47 -2.01 2.78
N GLU A 39 -13.54 -1.75 1.86
CA GLU A 39 -13.03 -2.78 0.96
C GLU A 39 -12.32 -3.90 1.71
N ILE A 40 -11.61 -3.57 2.79
CA ILE A 40 -10.88 -4.57 3.56
C ILE A 40 -11.67 -5.08 4.77
N ASN A 41 -12.91 -4.58 4.98
CA ASN A 41 -13.81 -4.97 6.09
C ASN A 41 -13.23 -4.65 7.47
N TYR A 42 -12.65 -3.46 7.61
CA TYR A 42 -12.11 -2.99 8.90
C TYR A 42 -12.57 -1.56 9.16
N SER A 43 -12.39 -1.09 10.39
CA SER A 43 -12.68 0.29 10.76
C SER A 43 -11.58 1.23 10.25
N THR A 44 -11.92 2.53 10.13
CA THR A 44 -10.91 3.53 9.77
C THR A 44 -9.80 3.61 10.82
N SER A 45 -10.13 3.40 12.10
CA SER A 45 -9.12 3.35 13.18
C SER A 45 -8.12 2.23 12.95
N THR A 46 -8.58 1.08 12.50
CA THR A 46 -7.71 -0.05 12.17
C THR A 46 -6.79 0.29 11.01
N VAL A 47 -7.32 0.97 9.98
CA VAL A 47 -6.51 1.41 8.84
C VAL A 47 -5.40 2.34 9.30
N ILE A 48 -5.72 3.31 10.15
CA ILE A 48 -4.72 4.26 10.66
C ILE A 48 -3.63 3.54 11.43
N ARG A 49 -4.01 2.62 12.31
CA ARG A 49 -3.02 1.82 13.07
C ARG A 49 -2.15 0.98 12.15
N PHE A 50 -2.74 0.39 11.13
CA PHE A 50 -2.00 -0.39 10.16
C PHE A 50 -0.96 0.48 9.44
N CYS A 51 -1.34 1.66 8.96
CA CYS A 51 -0.42 2.58 8.30
C CYS A 51 0.73 2.98 9.22
N ARG A 52 0.42 3.29 10.49
CA ARG A 52 1.44 3.66 11.48
C ARG A 52 2.38 2.49 11.78
N LYS A 53 1.86 1.29 11.83
CA LYS A 53 2.68 0.09 12.03
C LYS A 53 3.69 -0.10 10.90
N LEU A 54 3.31 0.27 9.67
CA LEU A 54 4.22 0.23 8.53
C LEU A 54 5.21 1.40 8.50
N GLY A 55 5.09 2.35 9.42
CA GLY A 55 6.01 3.49 9.52
C GLY A 55 5.48 4.77 8.91
N PHE A 56 4.22 4.82 8.50
CA PHE A 56 3.60 6.03 7.94
C PHE A 56 2.87 6.81 9.03
N SER A 57 2.75 8.12 8.84
CA SER A 57 2.04 8.98 9.77
C SER A 57 0.52 8.74 9.76
N GLY A 58 0.01 8.25 8.63
CA GLY A 58 -1.41 7.94 8.46
C GLY A 58 -1.68 7.51 7.03
N PHE A 59 -2.96 7.48 6.67
CA PHE A 59 -3.38 7.01 5.36
C PHE A 59 -2.90 7.90 4.21
N PRO A 60 -2.93 9.25 4.30
CA PRO A 60 -2.45 10.10 3.21
C PRO A 60 -0.99 9.83 2.83
N GLU A 61 -0.12 9.67 3.82
CA GLU A 61 1.29 9.36 3.55
C GLU A 61 1.44 7.98 2.92
N PHE A 62 0.67 7.02 3.38
CA PHE A 62 0.65 5.68 2.80
C PHE A 62 0.24 5.72 1.34
N LYS A 63 -0.82 6.48 0.99
CA LYS A 63 -1.25 6.62 -0.40
C LYS A 63 -0.19 7.31 -1.26
N TYR A 64 0.46 8.32 -0.72
CA TYR A 64 1.54 9.01 -1.43
C TYR A 64 2.66 8.03 -1.77
N PHE A 65 3.02 7.19 -0.82
CA PHE A 65 4.02 6.15 -1.03
C PHE A 65 3.60 5.19 -2.15
N LEU A 66 2.34 4.73 -2.14
CA LEU A 66 1.83 3.83 -3.16
C LEU A 66 1.86 4.48 -4.55
N LYS A 67 1.52 5.76 -4.63
CA LYS A 67 1.56 6.50 -5.88
C LYS A 67 2.98 6.52 -6.46
N ASN A 68 3.97 6.81 -5.63
CA ASN A 68 5.36 6.83 -6.07
C ASN A 68 5.85 5.44 -6.47
N LEU A 69 5.44 4.42 -5.75
CA LEU A 69 5.79 3.04 -6.06
C LEU A 69 5.25 2.63 -7.43
N ASN A 70 4.00 2.99 -7.73
CA ASN A 70 3.38 2.67 -9.02
C ASN A 70 4.10 3.37 -10.17
N ILE A 71 4.50 4.62 -9.99
CA ILE A 71 5.28 5.37 -10.99
C ILE A 71 6.62 4.68 -11.23
N GLN A 72 7.29 4.24 -10.17
CA GLN A 72 8.57 3.53 -10.29
C GLN A 72 8.42 2.20 -11.02
N LYS A 73 7.35 1.47 -10.76
CA LYS A 73 7.06 0.21 -11.48
C LYS A 73 6.89 0.46 -12.98
N GLU A 74 6.14 1.48 -13.35
CA GLU A 74 5.93 1.82 -14.76
C GLU A 74 7.26 2.21 -15.42
N HIS A 75 8.05 3.04 -14.77
CA HIS A 75 9.35 3.44 -15.28
C HIS A 75 10.27 2.25 -15.49
N PHE A 76 10.33 1.35 -14.52
CA PHE A 76 11.12 0.14 -14.60
C PHE A 76 10.68 -0.75 -15.76
N TYR A 77 9.38 -0.86 -15.96
CA TYR A 77 8.81 -1.65 -17.05
C TYR A 77 9.19 -1.08 -18.41
N ILE A 78 9.10 0.24 -18.56
CA ILE A 78 9.51 0.92 -19.79
C ILE A 78 10.99 0.71 -20.08
N MET A 79 11.83 0.79 -19.04
CA MET A 79 13.26 0.54 -19.19
C MET A 79 13.54 -0.87 -19.69
N LEU A 80 12.84 -1.87 -19.17
CA LEU A 80 13.00 -3.26 -19.61
C LEU A 80 12.61 -3.42 -21.08
N LEU A 81 11.56 -2.75 -21.52
CA LEU A 81 11.11 -2.83 -22.90
C LEU A 81 12.13 -2.19 -23.87
N GLU A 82 12.84 -1.16 -23.43
CA GLU A 82 13.86 -0.53 -24.25
C GLU A 82 15.13 -1.37 -24.38
N ILE A 83 15.42 -2.20 -23.40
CA ILE A 83 16.59 -3.08 -23.40
C ILE A 83 16.37 -4.29 -24.30
N PHE A 84 15.15 -4.76 -24.37
CA PHE A 84 14.76 -5.91 -25.18
C PHE A 84 14.08 -5.49 -26.47
#